data_f1b99d7ecec235146c88a11554be3504
#
_entry.id   f1b99d7ecec235146c88a11554be3504
#
_cell.length_a   1.000
_cell.length_b   1.000
_cell.length_c   1.000
_cell.angle_alpha   90.00
_cell.angle_beta   90.00
_cell.angle_gamma   90.00
#
_symmetry.space_group_name_H-M   'P 1'
#
loop_
_entity.id
_entity.type
_entity.pdbx_description
1 polymer ?
#
loop_
_entity_poly.entity_id
_entity_poly.type
_entity_poly.pdbx_seq_one_letter_code
_entity_poly.pdbx_strand_id
1 'polypeptide(L)'
;MATEGLVRQQLVHRLYVDHQGWLNGWLRRQLGCSQRAADLAQDTFVRVLMKDQGLETIREPRAYLHTIARGLLINHWRRRQIEQAYLDAIALQPEAVMPSPESQALVIETLLQVDAMLARLPQKVRRAFLLSQLHGMTYAAIAVELQVSERMIKKYMAQAMLHCLTLIEDEA
;
A
#
# COMPACT_ATOMS: atom_id res chain seq x y z
N MET A 1 -3.33 12.54 32.05
CA MET A 1 -4.04 12.67 30.76
C MET A 1 -3.66 13.94 29.99
N ALA A 2 -3.86 15.15 30.48
CA ALA A 2 -3.47 16.39 29.74
C ALA A 2 -1.95 16.57 29.60
N THR A 3 -1.15 16.17 30.55
CA THR A 3 0.31 16.29 30.57
C THR A 3 1.00 15.34 29.56
N GLU A 4 0.48 14.13 29.36
CA GLU A 4 1.01 13.15 28.40
C GLU A 4 0.81 13.62 26.96
N GLY A 5 -0.34 14.24 26.66
CA GLY A 5 -0.60 14.82 25.35
C GLY A 5 0.35 15.97 24.98
N LEU A 6 0.68 16.82 25.95
CA LEU A 6 1.61 17.93 25.79
C LEU A 6 3.06 17.45 25.56
N VAL A 7 3.50 16.46 26.33
CA VAL A 7 4.85 15.86 26.18
C VAL A 7 4.98 15.21 24.80
N ARG A 8 3.96 14.49 24.36
CA ARG A 8 3.92 13.85 23.05
C ARG A 8 4.00 14.89 21.92
N GLN A 9 3.22 15.95 22.00
CA GLN A 9 3.22 17.03 21.02
C GLN A 9 4.61 17.69 20.92
N GLN A 10 5.28 17.91 22.04
CA GLN A 10 6.63 18.43 22.09
C GLN A 10 7.67 17.48 21.45
N LEU A 11 7.56 16.18 21.68
CA LEU A 11 8.42 15.17 21.06
C LEU A 11 8.28 15.13 19.54
N VAL A 12 7.04 15.13 19.04
CA VAL A 12 6.79 15.15 17.59
C VAL A 12 7.24 16.47 16.98
N HIS A 13 6.99 17.59 17.64
CA HIS A 13 7.47 18.90 17.19
C HIS A 13 9.01 18.93 17.06
N ARG A 14 9.73 18.39 18.03
CA ARG A 14 11.18 18.27 17.98
C ARG A 14 11.64 17.37 16.82
N LEU A 15 11.04 16.19 16.66
CA LEU A 15 11.31 15.30 15.53
C LEU A 15 11.08 16.01 14.18
N TYR A 16 10.03 16.80 14.09
CA TYR A 16 9.71 17.57 12.89
C TYR A 16 10.80 18.62 12.61
N VAL A 17 11.09 19.49 13.57
CA VAL A 17 12.08 20.57 13.41
C VAL A 17 13.45 20.03 13.06
N ASP A 18 13.90 18.96 13.72
CA ASP A 18 15.25 18.41 13.57
C ASP A 18 15.42 17.58 12.29
N HIS A 19 14.34 17.03 11.72
CA HIS A 19 14.45 16.02 10.67
C HIS A 19 13.66 16.31 9.38
N GLN A 20 12.74 17.30 9.36
CA GLN A 20 11.93 17.59 8.18
C GLN A 20 12.77 17.92 6.93
N GLY A 21 13.79 18.72 7.07
CA GLY A 21 14.64 19.14 5.95
C GLY A 21 15.39 17.97 5.32
N TRP A 22 15.95 17.10 6.16
CA TRP A 22 16.63 15.89 5.72
C TRP A 22 15.63 14.92 5.03
N LEU A 23 14.46 14.68 5.65
CA LEU A 23 13.45 13.77 5.13
C LEU A 23 12.92 14.25 3.79
N ASN A 24 12.57 15.53 3.68
CA ASN A 24 12.12 16.15 2.44
C ASN A 24 13.18 16.06 1.34
N GLY A 25 14.45 16.35 1.66
CA GLY A 25 15.56 16.21 0.72
C GLY A 25 15.76 14.78 0.22
N TRP A 26 15.61 13.78 1.10
CA TRP A 26 15.66 12.38 0.72
C TRP A 26 14.50 12.00 -0.19
N LEU A 27 13.26 12.33 0.18
CA LEU A 27 12.06 12.05 -0.63
C LEU A 27 12.11 12.75 -1.99
N ARG A 28 12.63 13.97 -2.07
CA ARG A 28 12.79 14.71 -3.34
C ARG A 28 13.74 13.98 -4.30
N ARG A 29 14.81 13.37 -3.80
CA ARG A 29 15.72 12.56 -4.63
C ARG A 29 15.04 11.29 -5.15
N GLN A 30 14.09 10.72 -4.39
CA GLN A 30 13.36 9.52 -4.79
C GLN A 30 12.23 9.83 -5.79
N LEU A 31 11.54 10.95 -5.63
CA LEU A 31 10.31 11.29 -6.37
C LEU A 31 10.56 12.21 -7.58
N GLY A 32 11.67 12.94 -7.60
CA GLY A 32 11.96 13.93 -8.62
C GLY A 32 11.01 15.16 -8.60
N CYS A 33 10.12 15.26 -7.62
CA CYS A 33 9.12 16.32 -7.50
C CYS A 33 9.11 16.85 -6.07
N SER A 34 9.33 18.17 -5.92
CA SER A 34 9.41 18.83 -4.61
C SER A 34 8.06 18.84 -3.86
N GLN A 35 6.96 19.03 -4.57
CA GLN A 35 5.62 19.06 -3.98
C GLN A 35 5.24 17.71 -3.41
N ARG A 36 5.38 16.64 -4.20
CA ARG A 36 5.11 15.27 -3.73
C ARG A 36 6.01 14.83 -2.59
N ALA A 37 7.27 15.28 -2.60
CA ALA A 37 8.19 15.02 -1.51
C ALA A 37 7.75 15.69 -0.21
N ALA A 38 7.28 16.94 -0.29
CA ALA A 38 6.73 17.65 0.85
C ALA A 38 5.46 16.99 1.40
N ASP A 39 4.56 16.55 0.53
CA ASP A 39 3.33 15.83 0.91
C ASP A 39 3.66 14.52 1.64
N LEU A 40 4.56 13.68 1.08
CA LEU A 40 4.97 12.43 1.73
C LEU A 40 5.74 12.65 3.03
N ALA A 41 6.53 13.72 3.12
CA ALA A 41 7.19 14.09 4.37
C ALA A 41 6.16 14.46 5.44
N GLN A 42 5.15 15.24 5.08
CA GLN A 42 4.04 15.61 5.96
C GLN A 42 3.26 14.38 6.42
N ASP A 43 2.88 13.48 5.50
CA ASP A 43 2.20 12.22 5.81
C ASP A 43 3.01 11.34 6.75
N THR A 44 4.34 11.36 6.62
CA THR A 44 5.24 10.63 7.53
C THR A 44 5.07 11.15 8.96
N PHE A 45 5.08 12.45 9.18
CA PHE A 45 4.90 13.04 10.51
C PHE A 45 3.47 12.89 11.05
N VAL A 46 2.47 12.94 10.18
CA VAL A 46 1.07 12.62 10.56
C VAL A 46 0.97 11.18 11.09
N ARG A 47 1.62 10.21 10.43
CA ARG A 47 1.65 8.82 10.93
C ARG A 47 2.40 8.67 12.25
N VAL A 48 3.46 9.46 12.47
CA VAL A 48 4.13 9.52 13.77
C VAL A 48 3.19 10.06 14.85
N LEU A 49 2.42 11.10 14.53
CA LEU A 49 1.40 11.67 15.41
C LEU A 49 0.29 10.69 15.78
N MET A 50 -0.13 9.85 14.82
CA MET A 50 -1.20 8.87 15.04
C MET A 50 -0.77 7.65 15.85
N LYS A 51 0.52 7.43 16.04
CA LYS A 51 1.03 6.26 16.78
C LYS A 51 0.94 6.51 18.29
N ASP A 52 0.13 5.73 18.96
CA ASP A 52 -0.23 5.97 20.37
C ASP A 52 0.88 5.73 21.40
N GLN A 53 1.91 4.97 21.08
CA GLN A 53 2.97 4.60 22.04
C GLN A 53 4.36 4.54 21.42
N GLY A 54 5.39 4.70 22.24
CA GLY A 54 6.77 4.37 21.88
C GLY A 54 7.61 5.51 21.27
N LEU A 55 7.11 6.74 21.21
CA LEU A 55 7.89 7.89 20.73
C LEU A 55 9.07 8.22 21.65
N GLU A 56 8.92 7.99 22.95
CA GLU A 56 9.95 8.24 23.98
C GLU A 56 11.11 7.26 23.90
N THR A 57 10.90 6.09 23.29
CA THR A 57 11.91 5.02 23.18
C THR A 57 12.67 5.01 21.88
N ILE A 58 12.43 5.99 20.99
CA ILE A 58 13.10 6.05 19.70
C ILE A 58 14.56 6.43 19.89
N ARG A 59 15.47 5.45 19.75
CA ARG A 59 16.92 5.67 19.85
C ARG A 59 17.49 6.26 18.58
N GLU A 60 16.94 5.91 17.41
CA GLU A 60 17.41 6.29 16.08
C GLU A 60 16.30 6.97 15.28
N PRO A 61 16.04 8.30 15.49
CA PRO A 61 14.92 9.00 14.88
C PRO A 61 14.94 8.96 13.35
N ARG A 62 16.09 9.07 12.72
CA ARG A 62 16.22 9.02 11.25
C ARG A 62 15.85 7.66 10.69
N ALA A 63 16.31 6.58 11.30
CA ALA A 63 15.95 5.21 10.87
C ALA A 63 14.45 4.95 11.01
N TYR A 64 13.86 5.43 12.09
CA TYR A 64 12.43 5.34 12.35
C TYR A 64 11.60 6.09 11.29
N LEU A 65 11.90 7.37 11.06
CA LEU A 65 11.24 8.19 10.04
C LEU A 65 11.44 7.62 8.63
N HIS A 66 12.65 7.15 8.33
CA HIS A 66 12.96 6.50 7.06
C HIS A 66 12.11 5.26 6.81
N THR A 67 11.88 4.43 7.83
CA THR A 67 11.05 3.22 7.71
C THR A 67 9.61 3.57 7.35
N ILE A 68 9.03 4.58 7.99
CA ILE A 68 7.66 5.06 7.71
C ILE A 68 7.60 5.66 6.30
N ALA A 69 8.52 6.58 5.99
CA ALA A 69 8.56 7.28 4.70
C ALA A 69 8.78 6.31 3.53
N ARG A 70 9.61 5.28 3.71
CA ARG A 70 9.82 4.23 2.71
C ARG A 70 8.55 3.44 2.44
N GLY A 71 7.78 3.11 3.48
CA GLY A 71 6.48 2.45 3.31
C GLY A 71 5.50 3.31 2.51
N LEU A 72 5.42 4.62 2.81
CA LEU A 72 4.62 5.58 2.07
C LEU A 72 5.08 5.72 0.61
N LEU A 73 6.38 5.76 0.38
CA LEU A 73 6.96 5.85 -0.95
C LEU A 73 6.63 4.62 -1.81
N ILE A 74 6.74 3.42 -1.24
CA ILE A 74 6.37 2.17 -1.91
C ILE A 74 4.88 2.19 -2.29
N ASN A 75 3.99 2.61 -1.38
CA ASN A 75 2.56 2.73 -1.64
C ASN A 75 2.27 3.79 -2.73
N HIS A 76 2.99 4.92 -2.72
CA HIS A 76 2.87 5.94 -3.75
C HIS A 76 3.24 5.40 -5.16
N TRP A 77 4.35 4.66 -5.29
CA TRP A 77 4.74 4.06 -6.55
C TRP A 77 3.74 3.00 -7.02
N ARG A 78 3.26 2.16 -6.10
CA ARG A 78 2.25 1.14 -6.39
C ARG A 78 0.96 1.77 -6.91
N ARG A 79 0.47 2.83 -6.26
CA ARG A 79 -0.69 3.59 -6.74
C ARG A 79 -0.49 4.10 -8.16
N ARG A 80 0.63 4.72 -8.44
CA ARG A 80 0.95 5.24 -9.78
C ARG A 80 1.02 4.15 -10.85
N GLN A 81 1.57 2.99 -10.51
CA GLN A 81 1.61 1.85 -11.43
C GLN A 81 0.20 1.36 -11.78
N ILE A 82 -0.70 1.27 -10.82
CA ILE A 82 -2.09 0.87 -11.03
C ILE A 82 -2.83 1.92 -11.87
N GLU A 83 -2.69 3.20 -11.53
CA GLU A 83 -3.29 4.31 -12.30
C GLU A 83 -2.81 4.29 -13.76
N GLN A 84 -1.52 4.16 -13.99
CA GLN A 84 -0.97 4.14 -15.34
C GLN A 84 -1.44 2.90 -16.12
N ALA A 85 -1.39 1.71 -15.52
CA ALA A 85 -1.85 0.49 -16.16
C ALA A 85 -3.32 0.55 -16.55
N TYR A 86 -4.16 1.15 -15.70
CA TYR A 86 -5.57 1.38 -16.03
C TYR A 86 -5.74 2.36 -17.20
N LEU A 87 -5.04 3.51 -17.16
CA LEU A 87 -5.10 4.50 -18.24
C LEU A 87 -4.62 3.93 -19.57
N ASP A 88 -3.55 3.15 -19.56
CA ASP A 88 -3.04 2.47 -20.75
C ASP A 88 -4.07 1.47 -21.30
N ALA A 89 -4.76 0.74 -20.42
CA ALA A 89 -5.80 -0.21 -20.84
C ALA A 89 -7.02 0.48 -21.46
N ILE A 90 -7.50 1.59 -20.89
CA ILE A 90 -8.65 2.31 -21.47
C ILE A 90 -8.29 3.08 -22.73
N ALA A 91 -7.03 3.52 -22.90
CA ALA A 91 -6.59 4.19 -24.12
C ALA A 91 -6.68 3.31 -25.38
N LEU A 92 -6.75 1.99 -25.20
CA LEU A 92 -6.97 1.03 -26.30
C LEU A 92 -8.44 0.86 -26.67
N GLN A 93 -9.38 1.44 -25.89
CA GLN A 93 -10.81 1.35 -26.16
C GLN A 93 -11.26 2.44 -27.16
N PRO A 94 -12.30 2.17 -27.97
CA PRO A 94 -12.90 3.19 -28.81
C PRO A 94 -13.40 4.40 -27.99
N GLU A 95 -13.27 5.60 -28.51
CA GLU A 95 -13.65 6.86 -27.82
C GLU A 95 -15.11 6.85 -27.31
N ALA A 96 -15.99 6.18 -28.07
CA ALA A 96 -17.42 6.05 -27.69
C ALA A 96 -17.67 5.21 -26.41
N VAL A 97 -16.66 4.52 -25.88
CA VAL A 97 -16.74 3.64 -24.69
C VAL A 97 -15.91 4.21 -23.54
N MET A 98 -15.32 5.39 -23.70
CA MET A 98 -14.48 6.00 -22.66
C MET A 98 -15.33 6.30 -21.42
N PRO A 99 -14.95 5.73 -20.24
CA PRO A 99 -15.66 6.02 -18.99
C PRO A 99 -15.47 7.48 -18.58
N SER A 100 -16.46 8.03 -17.85
CA SER A 100 -16.34 9.38 -17.30
C SER A 100 -15.17 9.49 -16.31
N PRO A 101 -14.63 10.70 -16.06
CA PRO A 101 -13.56 10.89 -15.07
C PRO A 101 -13.91 10.35 -13.68
N GLU A 102 -15.18 10.48 -13.27
CA GLU A 102 -15.68 9.98 -11.99
C GLU A 102 -15.67 8.44 -11.97
N SER A 103 -16.11 7.81 -13.07
CA SER A 103 -16.06 6.35 -13.22
C SER A 103 -14.61 5.83 -13.22
N GLN A 104 -13.69 6.54 -13.88
CA GLN A 104 -12.27 6.20 -13.87
C GLN A 104 -11.70 6.26 -12.45
N ALA A 105 -12.00 7.32 -11.69
CA ALA A 105 -11.55 7.47 -10.32
C ALA A 105 -12.07 6.32 -9.42
N LEU A 106 -13.32 5.93 -9.57
CA LEU A 106 -13.93 4.83 -8.81
C LEU A 106 -13.25 3.49 -9.13
N VAL A 107 -12.98 3.21 -10.40
CA VAL A 107 -12.29 1.97 -10.81
C VAL A 107 -10.87 1.94 -10.26
N ILE A 108 -10.12 3.03 -10.35
CA ILE A 108 -8.77 3.12 -9.80
C ILE A 108 -8.78 2.87 -8.29
N GLU A 109 -9.71 3.48 -7.55
CA GLU A 109 -9.83 3.26 -6.11
C GLU A 109 -10.15 1.80 -5.77
N THR A 110 -11.07 1.18 -6.49
CA THR A 110 -11.38 -0.25 -6.34
C THR A 110 -10.17 -1.14 -6.62
N LEU A 111 -9.40 -0.87 -7.67
CA LEU A 111 -8.17 -1.60 -7.98
C LEU A 111 -7.12 -1.47 -6.87
N LEU A 112 -7.00 -0.28 -6.26
CA LEU A 112 -6.10 -0.03 -5.14
C LEU A 112 -6.52 -0.81 -3.90
N GLN A 113 -7.82 -0.88 -3.60
CA GLN A 113 -8.36 -1.67 -2.49
C GLN A 113 -8.09 -3.16 -2.70
N VAL A 114 -8.37 -3.69 -3.90
CA VAL A 114 -8.09 -5.08 -4.25
C VAL A 114 -6.58 -5.39 -4.15
N ASP A 115 -5.73 -4.52 -4.67
CA ASP A 115 -4.28 -4.72 -4.59
C ASP A 115 -3.78 -4.70 -3.13
N ALA A 116 -4.27 -3.78 -2.30
CA ALA A 116 -3.94 -3.72 -0.88
C ALA A 116 -4.42 -4.97 -0.12
N MET A 117 -5.60 -5.47 -0.44
CA MET A 117 -6.15 -6.72 0.08
C MET A 117 -5.26 -7.90 -0.26
N LEU A 118 -4.94 -8.08 -1.53
CA LEU A 118 -4.09 -9.17 -2.01
C LEU A 118 -2.65 -9.09 -1.45
N ALA A 119 -2.16 -7.88 -1.16
CA ALA A 119 -0.83 -7.68 -0.57
C ALA A 119 -0.72 -8.24 0.86
N ARG A 120 -1.83 -8.42 1.58
CA ARG A 120 -1.87 -9.01 2.93
C ARG A 120 -1.74 -10.53 2.90
N LEU A 121 -1.99 -11.16 1.75
CA LEU A 121 -1.83 -12.61 1.59
C LEU A 121 -0.34 -13.01 1.54
N PRO A 122 0.02 -14.20 2.08
CA PRO A 122 1.33 -14.77 1.85
C PRO A 122 1.63 -14.89 0.36
N GLN A 123 2.87 -14.69 -0.04
CA GLN A 123 3.26 -14.60 -1.46
C GLN A 123 2.79 -15.78 -2.32
N LYS A 124 2.95 -17.04 -1.83
CA LYS A 124 2.52 -18.23 -2.56
C LYS A 124 0.99 -18.32 -2.68
N VAL A 125 0.25 -17.89 -1.65
CA VAL A 125 -1.21 -17.85 -1.64
C VAL A 125 -1.72 -16.83 -2.66
N ARG A 126 -1.18 -15.60 -2.61
CA ARG A 126 -1.48 -14.55 -3.58
C ARG A 126 -1.20 -14.99 -5.01
N ARG A 127 -0.02 -15.59 -5.27
CA ARG A 127 0.36 -16.05 -6.60
C ARG A 127 -0.57 -17.14 -7.12
N ALA A 128 -0.91 -18.14 -6.27
CA ALA A 128 -1.85 -19.19 -6.63
C ALA A 128 -3.23 -18.61 -6.98
N PHE A 129 -3.71 -17.66 -6.19
CA PHE A 129 -5.00 -16.99 -6.42
C PHE A 129 -5.02 -16.24 -7.75
N LEU A 130 -3.99 -15.42 -8.04
CA LEU A 130 -3.91 -14.67 -9.28
C LEU A 130 -3.80 -15.59 -10.52
N LEU A 131 -3.00 -16.66 -10.46
CA LEU A 131 -2.88 -17.63 -11.54
C LEU A 131 -4.22 -18.33 -11.83
N SER A 132 -5.00 -18.62 -10.78
CA SER A 132 -6.33 -19.23 -10.95
C SER A 132 -7.34 -18.21 -11.50
N GLN A 133 -7.46 -17.02 -10.91
CA GLN A 133 -8.53 -16.07 -11.22
C GLN A 133 -8.30 -15.26 -12.50
N LEU A 134 -7.06 -14.86 -12.76
CA LEU A 134 -6.72 -14.00 -13.92
C LEU A 134 -6.24 -14.81 -15.12
N HIS A 135 -5.49 -15.89 -14.89
CA HIS A 135 -4.93 -16.71 -15.97
C HIS A 135 -5.72 -17.99 -16.24
N GLY A 136 -6.78 -18.28 -15.44
CA GLY A 136 -7.63 -19.45 -15.62
C GLY A 136 -6.90 -20.80 -15.50
N MET A 137 -5.74 -20.82 -14.83
CA MET A 137 -4.94 -22.04 -14.69
C MET A 137 -5.63 -23.05 -13.78
N THR A 138 -5.51 -24.33 -14.13
CA THR A 138 -5.99 -25.42 -13.27
C THR A 138 -5.11 -25.58 -12.02
N TYR A 139 -5.67 -26.11 -10.95
CA TYR A 139 -4.91 -26.34 -9.70
C TYR A 139 -3.72 -27.27 -9.90
N ALA A 140 -3.82 -28.25 -10.78
CA ALA A 140 -2.70 -29.10 -11.15
C ALA A 140 -1.57 -28.32 -11.83
N ALA A 141 -1.89 -27.41 -12.76
CA ALA A 141 -0.91 -26.57 -13.44
C ALA A 141 -0.24 -25.58 -12.46
N ILE A 142 -1.03 -24.95 -11.57
CA ILE A 142 -0.51 -24.06 -10.54
C ILE A 142 0.39 -24.81 -9.56
N ALA A 143 0.05 -26.05 -9.21
CA ALA A 143 0.86 -26.88 -8.32
C ALA A 143 2.27 -27.14 -8.89
N VAL A 144 2.35 -27.41 -10.19
CA VAL A 144 3.62 -27.56 -10.91
C VAL A 144 4.40 -26.23 -10.92
N GLU A 145 3.75 -25.13 -11.30
CA GLU A 145 4.34 -23.78 -11.35
C GLU A 145 4.94 -23.34 -10.01
N LEU A 146 4.20 -23.56 -8.91
CA LEU A 146 4.60 -23.15 -7.56
C LEU A 146 5.43 -24.20 -6.80
N GLN A 147 5.68 -25.37 -7.42
CA GLN A 147 6.40 -26.48 -6.83
C GLN A 147 5.79 -26.94 -5.48
N VAL A 148 4.50 -27.14 -5.46
CA VAL A 148 3.73 -27.62 -4.31
C VAL A 148 2.72 -28.69 -4.76
N SER A 149 2.11 -29.40 -3.80
CA SER A 149 1.04 -30.36 -4.14
C SER A 149 -0.27 -29.63 -4.50
N GLU A 150 -1.11 -30.26 -5.31
CA GLU A 150 -2.45 -29.77 -5.63
C GLU A 150 -3.31 -29.58 -4.37
N ARG A 151 -3.12 -30.42 -3.35
CA ARG A 151 -3.76 -30.27 -2.04
C ARG A 151 -3.38 -28.94 -1.36
N MET A 152 -2.11 -28.49 -1.52
CA MET A 152 -1.68 -27.19 -1.02
C MET A 152 -2.33 -26.05 -1.79
N ILE A 153 -2.51 -26.19 -3.12
CA ILE A 153 -3.21 -25.18 -3.91
C ILE A 153 -4.67 -25.03 -3.44
N LYS A 154 -5.38 -26.12 -3.19
CA LYS A 154 -6.74 -26.08 -2.62
C LYS A 154 -6.76 -25.32 -1.28
N LYS A 155 -5.78 -25.56 -0.42
CA LYS A 155 -5.63 -24.82 0.86
C LYS A 155 -5.34 -23.32 0.63
N TYR A 156 -4.47 -22.98 -0.32
CA TYR A 156 -4.17 -21.59 -0.67
C TYR A 156 -5.40 -20.86 -1.20
N MET A 157 -6.17 -21.51 -2.05
CA MET A 157 -7.41 -20.93 -2.59
C MET A 157 -8.45 -20.71 -1.48
N ALA A 158 -8.64 -21.68 -0.58
CA ALA A 158 -9.54 -21.52 0.57
C ALA A 158 -9.10 -20.36 1.48
N GLN A 159 -7.79 -20.24 1.74
CA GLN A 159 -7.23 -19.12 2.53
C GLN A 159 -7.45 -17.76 1.85
N ALA A 160 -7.22 -17.68 0.54
CA ALA A 160 -7.41 -16.44 -0.22
C ALA A 160 -8.90 -16.05 -0.24
N MET A 161 -9.79 -16.98 -0.50
CA MET A 161 -11.25 -16.74 -0.51
C MET A 161 -11.76 -16.27 0.85
N LEU A 162 -11.33 -16.92 1.94
CA LEU A 162 -11.70 -16.51 3.29
C LEU A 162 -11.23 -15.09 3.58
N HIS A 163 -10.00 -14.75 3.18
CA HIS A 163 -9.48 -13.40 3.36
C HIS A 163 -10.27 -12.33 2.57
N CYS A 164 -10.73 -12.66 1.36
CA CYS A 164 -11.61 -11.77 0.58
C CYS A 164 -12.95 -11.55 1.28
N LEU A 165 -13.54 -12.60 1.87
CA LEU A 165 -14.85 -12.53 2.53
C LEU A 165 -14.77 -11.69 3.84
N THR A 166 -13.75 -11.87 4.65
CA THR A 166 -13.60 -11.13 5.92
C THR A 166 -13.47 -9.62 5.72
N LEU A 167 -12.92 -9.17 4.59
CA LEU A 167 -12.78 -7.74 4.31
C LEU A 167 -14.07 -7.11 3.80
N ILE A 168 -14.94 -7.87 3.17
CA ILE A 168 -16.27 -7.39 2.75
C ILE A 168 -17.17 -7.16 3.99
N GLU A 169 -17.00 -7.99 5.03
CA GLU A 169 -17.76 -7.85 6.29
C GLU A 169 -17.30 -6.65 7.14
N ASP A 170 -16.02 -6.27 7.08
CA ASP A 170 -15.48 -5.13 7.83
C ASP A 170 -15.86 -3.76 7.21
N GLU A 171 -16.34 -3.72 5.96
CA GLU A 171 -16.79 -2.50 5.25
C GLU A 171 -18.33 -2.34 5.23
N ALA A 172 -19.09 -3.30 5.73
CA ALA A 172 -20.56 -3.30 5.78
C ALA A 172 -21.10 -2.81 7.13
#